data_9a34effd8938f48b088983bd62f0392f
#
_entry.id   9a34effd8938f48b088983bd62f0392f
#
_cell.length_a   1.000
_cell.length_b   1.000
_cell.length_c   1.000
_cell.angle_alpha   90.00
_cell.angle_beta   90.00
_cell.angle_gamma   90.00
#
_symmetry.space_group_name_H-M   'P 1'
#
loop_
_entity.id
_entity.type
_entity.pdbx_description
1 polymer ?
#
loop_
_entity_poly.entity_id
_entity_poly.type
_entity_poly.pdbx_seq_one_letter_code
_entity_poly.pdbx_strand_id
1 'polypeptide(L)'
;MAISGAALTGCGDSGDSSGSGKSSSAKADTKLDAAAIADKLFNEIEYKDQLVELSEEKVEAVVGVSKDKFKVAKVYRGSGATAEEIDCFEAVDEDSAEFIYKTLQTYLEDQKTRYADYAPGEMDKLEKAVVVQNGKYVFMSISDDDAKAKEIIG
;
A
#
# COMPACT_ATOMS: atom_id res chain seq x y z
N MET A 1 -44.47 -54.57 -42.99
CA MET A 1 -43.11 -54.78 -43.39
C MET A 1 -42.30 -53.76 -42.61
N ALA A 2 -41.69 -54.18 -41.57
CA ALA A 2 -40.25 -54.55 -41.54
C ALA A 2 -39.41 -53.28 -41.65
N ILE A 3 -38.51 -52.91 -40.86
CA ILE A 3 -37.57 -53.57 -39.98
C ILE A 3 -36.81 -52.37 -39.27
N SER A 4 -36.56 -52.51 -38.02
CA SER A 4 -35.19 -52.57 -37.46
C SER A 4 -34.33 -51.34 -37.67
N GLY A 5 -33.77 -50.80 -36.71
CA GLY A 5 -32.73 -51.26 -35.87
C GLY A 5 -31.89 -50.15 -35.34
N ALA A 6 -31.33 -50.56 -34.31
CA ALA A 6 -30.02 -50.21 -33.79
C ALA A 6 -29.99 -49.06 -32.77
N ALA A 7 -29.98 -49.51 -31.57
CA ALA A 7 -29.29 -48.88 -30.45
C ALA A 7 -27.81 -48.71 -30.74
N LEU A 8 -27.26 -47.61 -30.34
CA LEU A 8 -25.86 -47.55 -30.02
C LEU A 8 -25.73 -46.87 -28.65
N THR A 9 -25.51 -47.71 -27.70
CA THR A 9 -24.87 -47.44 -26.46
C THR A 9 -23.53 -46.80 -26.71
N GLY A 10 -23.44 -45.55 -26.38
CA GLY A 10 -22.16 -44.89 -26.15
C GLY A 10 -21.93 -44.88 -24.65
N CYS A 11 -21.15 -45.84 -24.20
CA CYS A 11 -20.63 -45.80 -22.85
C CYS A 11 -19.88 -44.53 -22.61
N GLY A 12 -20.36 -43.85 -21.59
CA GLY A 12 -19.62 -42.79 -20.96
C GLY A 12 -18.33 -43.30 -20.41
N ASP A 13 -17.38 -42.54 -20.57
CA ASP A 13 -16.15 -42.64 -19.84
C ASP A 13 -16.28 -41.86 -18.55
N SER A 14 -16.19 -42.59 -17.47
CA SER A 14 -16.00 -42.01 -16.14
C SER A 14 -14.57 -41.53 -16.04
N GLY A 15 -14.37 -40.28 -16.43
CA GLY A 15 -13.14 -39.55 -16.14
C GLY A 15 -13.30 -38.84 -14.82
N ASP A 16 -13.08 -39.54 -13.76
CA ASP A 16 -12.75 -38.93 -12.47
C ASP A 16 -11.41 -38.21 -12.63
N SER A 17 -11.47 -36.93 -12.80
CA SER A 17 -10.35 -36.03 -12.63
C SER A 17 -10.65 -35.13 -11.43
N SER A 18 -10.23 -35.59 -10.29
CA SER A 18 -9.93 -34.74 -9.14
C SER A 18 -8.91 -33.67 -9.55
N GLY A 19 -9.35 -32.70 -10.29
CA GLY A 19 -8.68 -31.44 -10.46
C GLY A 19 -8.88 -30.65 -9.18
N SER A 20 -7.96 -30.82 -8.26
CA SER A 20 -7.76 -29.84 -7.21
C SER A 20 -7.54 -28.49 -7.89
N GLY A 21 -8.62 -27.80 -8.12
CA GLY A 21 -8.63 -26.42 -8.52
C GLY A 21 -8.02 -25.60 -7.39
N LYS A 22 -6.72 -25.47 -7.44
CA LYS A 22 -6.01 -24.41 -6.76
C LYS A 22 -6.63 -23.14 -7.31
N SER A 23 -7.61 -22.61 -6.58
CA SER A 23 -8.10 -21.27 -6.77
C SER A 23 -6.95 -20.34 -6.40
N SER A 24 -6.03 -20.20 -7.32
CA SER A 24 -5.23 -19.00 -7.39
C SER A 24 -6.22 -17.94 -7.84
N SER A 25 -6.81 -17.23 -6.88
CA SER A 25 -7.31 -15.92 -7.16
C SER A 25 -6.10 -15.15 -7.70
N ALA A 26 -5.96 -15.15 -9.01
CA ALA A 26 -5.26 -14.10 -9.68
C ALA A 26 -5.99 -12.83 -9.25
N LYS A 27 -5.49 -12.17 -8.19
CA LYS A 27 -5.76 -10.77 -8.02
C LYS A 27 -5.38 -10.20 -9.37
N ALA A 28 -6.39 -9.71 -10.09
CA ALA A 28 -6.14 -8.86 -11.23
C ALA A 28 -5.05 -7.92 -10.76
N ASP A 29 -3.95 -7.84 -11.49
CA ASP A 29 -2.88 -6.90 -11.28
C ASP A 29 -3.49 -5.53 -11.55
N THR A 30 -4.29 -5.06 -10.59
CA THR A 30 -4.71 -3.67 -10.53
C THR A 30 -3.42 -2.99 -10.16
N LYS A 31 -2.71 -2.52 -11.19
CA LYS A 31 -1.48 -1.78 -11.02
C LYS A 31 -1.77 -0.66 -10.04
N LEU A 32 -1.33 -0.82 -8.80
CA LEU A 32 -1.41 0.23 -7.81
C LEU A 32 -0.66 1.44 -8.38
N ASP A 33 -1.16 2.61 -8.13
CA ASP A 33 -0.52 3.86 -8.54
C ASP A 33 -0.24 4.67 -7.28
N ALA A 34 1.05 4.75 -6.93
CA ALA A 34 1.48 5.44 -5.72
C ALA A 34 1.09 6.94 -5.75
N ALA A 35 1.13 7.57 -6.91
CA ALA A 35 0.72 8.97 -7.05
C ALA A 35 -0.80 9.13 -6.88
N ALA A 36 -1.60 8.24 -7.48
CA ALA A 36 -3.05 8.29 -7.34
C ALA A 36 -3.51 8.02 -5.90
N ILE A 37 -2.83 7.13 -5.17
CA ILE A 37 -3.12 6.89 -3.74
C ILE A 37 -2.73 8.10 -2.91
N ALA A 38 -1.58 8.71 -3.17
CA ALA A 38 -1.15 9.93 -2.48
C ALA A 38 -2.15 11.08 -2.69
N ASP A 39 -2.63 11.27 -3.92
CA ASP A 39 -3.64 12.27 -4.25
C ASP A 39 -4.98 12.02 -3.51
N LYS A 40 -5.40 10.77 -3.39
CA LYS A 40 -6.60 10.43 -2.61
C LYS A 40 -6.41 10.71 -1.13
N LEU A 41 -5.30 10.27 -0.54
CA LEU A 41 -4.99 10.56 0.87
C LEU A 41 -4.99 12.07 1.11
N PHE A 42 -4.35 12.84 0.23
CA PHE A 42 -4.26 14.29 0.35
C PHE A 42 -5.62 15.01 0.23
N ASN A 43 -6.50 14.53 -0.67
CA ASN A 43 -7.76 15.21 -0.95
C ASN A 43 -8.95 14.71 -0.12
N GLU A 44 -8.92 13.46 0.35
CA GLU A 44 -10.05 12.83 1.04
C GLU A 44 -9.91 12.79 2.56
N ILE A 45 -8.71 13.06 3.10
CA ILE A 45 -8.46 13.17 4.54
C ILE A 45 -8.29 14.64 4.91
N GLU A 46 -8.91 15.07 6.00
CA GLU A 46 -8.69 16.40 6.57
C GLU A 46 -7.42 16.41 7.41
N TYR A 47 -6.52 17.32 7.09
CA TYR A 47 -5.30 17.58 7.84
C TYR A 47 -5.41 18.90 8.57
N LYS A 48 -4.89 18.96 9.78
CA LYS A 48 -4.84 20.20 10.59
C LYS A 48 -3.73 21.14 10.14
N ASP A 49 -2.67 20.56 9.58
CA ASP A 49 -1.55 21.31 9.03
C ASP A 49 -1.66 21.39 7.49
N GLN A 50 -0.99 22.38 6.93
CA GLN A 50 -0.88 22.48 5.49
C GLN A 50 0.24 21.56 5.00
N LEU A 51 -0.12 20.43 4.40
CA LEU A 51 0.84 19.50 3.83
C LEU A 51 1.38 20.04 2.50
N VAL A 52 2.69 19.94 2.32
CA VAL A 52 3.42 20.34 1.10
C VAL A 52 4.21 19.18 0.58
N GLU A 53 4.14 18.95 -0.73
CA GLU A 53 4.92 17.90 -1.40
C GLU A 53 6.43 18.20 -1.33
N LEU A 54 7.22 17.21 -0.91
CA LEU A 54 8.68 17.28 -0.95
C LEU A 54 9.19 16.96 -2.35
N SER A 55 10.25 17.65 -2.78
CA SER A 55 11.01 17.22 -3.97
C SER A 55 11.76 15.92 -3.68
N GLU A 56 12.00 15.11 -4.71
CA GLU A 56 12.71 13.82 -4.58
C GLU A 56 14.07 13.94 -3.85
N GLU A 57 14.79 15.06 -4.05
CA GLU A 57 16.06 15.33 -3.37
C GLU A 57 15.90 15.52 -1.87
N LYS A 58 14.76 16.07 -1.43
CA LYS A 58 14.44 16.22 -0.01
C LYS A 58 13.96 14.93 0.64
N VAL A 59 13.38 14.02 -0.13
CA VAL A 59 12.92 12.71 0.37
C VAL A 59 14.06 11.95 1.01
N GLU A 60 15.23 11.87 0.34
CA GLU A 60 16.39 11.19 0.89
C GLU A 60 16.89 11.84 2.20
N ALA A 61 16.98 13.16 2.22
CA ALA A 61 17.47 13.89 3.39
C ALA A 61 16.51 13.79 4.60
N VAL A 62 15.22 13.67 4.37
CA VAL A 62 14.19 13.76 5.41
C VAL A 62 13.70 12.38 5.84
N VAL A 63 13.45 11.48 4.88
CA VAL A 63 12.92 10.13 5.13
C VAL A 63 14.02 9.07 5.19
N GLY A 64 15.16 9.32 4.56
CA GLY A 64 16.27 8.38 4.49
C GLY A 64 16.14 7.35 3.35
N VAL A 65 15.26 7.59 2.38
CA VAL A 65 15.07 6.75 1.20
C VAL A 65 15.78 7.37 0.00
N SER A 66 16.85 6.74 -0.46
CA SER A 66 17.64 7.23 -1.59
C SER A 66 16.91 7.02 -2.93
N LYS A 67 17.19 7.90 -3.88
CA LYS A 67 16.51 7.97 -5.19
C LYS A 67 16.66 6.70 -6.04
N ASP A 68 17.70 5.91 -5.84
CA ASP A 68 17.89 4.63 -6.53
C ASP A 68 16.93 3.53 -6.09
N LYS A 69 16.20 3.72 -4.98
CA LYS A 69 15.27 2.75 -4.41
C LYS A 69 13.84 2.86 -4.95
N PHE A 70 13.47 3.98 -5.55
CA PHE A 70 12.11 4.20 -6.01
C PHE A 70 12.03 4.72 -7.44
N LYS A 71 10.91 4.45 -8.10
CA LYS A 71 10.51 5.04 -9.38
C LYS A 71 9.61 6.25 -9.19
N VAL A 72 8.76 6.18 -8.17
CA VAL A 72 7.82 7.23 -7.78
C VAL A 72 7.93 7.43 -6.29
N ALA A 73 8.03 8.67 -5.86
CA ALA A 73 7.88 9.07 -4.46
C ALA A 73 6.96 10.28 -4.38
N LYS A 74 5.90 10.16 -3.59
CA LYS A 74 4.98 11.23 -3.24
C LYS A 74 4.98 11.36 -1.73
N VAL A 75 5.68 12.35 -1.23
CA VAL A 75 5.86 12.61 0.19
C VAL A 75 5.34 13.99 0.51
N TYR A 76 4.35 14.06 1.39
CA TYR A 76 3.74 15.30 1.83
C TYR A 76 3.96 15.50 3.32
N ARG A 77 4.43 16.68 3.70
CA ARG A 77 4.71 17.04 5.09
C ARG A 77 4.15 18.39 5.45
N GLY A 78 3.74 18.51 6.71
CA GLY A 78 3.34 19.75 7.32
C GLY A 78 4.53 20.60 7.80
N SER A 79 4.21 21.63 8.57
CA SER A 79 5.17 22.57 9.15
C SER A 79 6.03 21.96 10.27
N GLY A 80 5.65 20.78 10.77
CA GLY A 80 6.22 20.15 11.98
C GLY A 80 5.48 20.52 13.27
N ALA A 81 4.45 21.36 13.20
CA ALA A 81 3.56 21.61 14.33
C ALA A 81 2.66 20.39 14.63
N THR A 82 2.36 19.61 13.61
CA THR A 82 1.66 18.33 13.70
C THR A 82 2.52 17.21 13.15
N ALA A 83 2.19 15.96 13.50
CA ALA A 83 2.85 14.76 12.98
C ALA A 83 2.28 14.29 11.65
N GLU A 84 1.33 15.03 11.08
CA GLU A 84 0.61 14.64 9.87
C GLU A 84 1.52 14.51 8.66
N GLU A 85 1.39 13.40 7.94
CA GLU A 85 2.29 13.03 6.85
C GLU A 85 1.66 12.02 5.90
N ILE A 86 2.05 12.07 4.63
CA ILE A 86 1.73 11.08 3.59
C ILE A 86 3.03 10.69 2.90
N ASP A 87 3.34 9.40 2.87
CA ASP A 87 4.47 8.85 2.12
C ASP A 87 3.97 7.72 1.21
N CYS A 88 4.10 7.88 -0.09
CA CYS A 88 3.69 6.89 -1.08
C CYS A 88 4.84 6.62 -2.05
N PHE A 89 5.28 5.37 -2.14
CA PHE A 89 6.39 4.96 -2.97
C PHE A 89 5.99 3.84 -3.95
N GLU A 90 6.47 3.92 -5.19
CA GLU A 90 6.67 2.77 -6.07
C GLU A 90 8.17 2.47 -6.11
N ALA A 91 8.58 1.38 -5.49
CA ALA A 91 9.97 0.93 -5.46
C ALA A 91 10.42 0.39 -6.83
N VAL A 92 11.72 0.34 -7.07
CA VAL A 92 12.28 -0.23 -8.31
C VAL A 92 12.07 -1.75 -8.37
N ASP A 93 12.10 -2.42 -7.23
CA ASP A 93 11.89 -3.85 -7.04
C ASP A 93 11.35 -4.17 -5.63
N GLU A 94 11.08 -5.43 -5.34
CA GLU A 94 10.54 -5.85 -4.05
C GLU A 94 11.54 -5.72 -2.90
N ASP A 95 12.83 -5.94 -3.16
CA ASP A 95 13.89 -5.76 -2.16
C ASP A 95 14.02 -4.29 -1.75
N SER A 96 13.90 -3.40 -2.71
CA SER A 96 13.85 -1.95 -2.45
C SER A 96 12.58 -1.55 -1.71
N ALA A 97 11.44 -2.18 -2.01
CA ALA A 97 10.20 -1.95 -1.27
C ALA A 97 10.32 -2.40 0.19
N GLU A 98 10.93 -3.55 0.45
CA GLU A 98 11.20 -4.01 1.82
C GLU A 98 12.14 -3.05 2.56
N PHE A 99 13.16 -2.54 1.88
CA PHE A 99 14.04 -1.52 2.44
C PHE A 99 13.27 -0.24 2.80
N ILE A 100 12.44 0.27 1.88
CA ILE A 100 11.61 1.47 2.12
C ILE A 100 10.67 1.23 3.29
N TYR A 101 9.98 0.09 3.33
CA TYR A 101 9.07 -0.25 4.42
C TYR A 101 9.75 -0.24 5.80
N LYS A 102 10.91 -0.88 5.92
CA LYS A 102 11.69 -0.87 7.16
C LYS A 102 12.20 0.53 7.53
N THR A 103 12.59 1.31 6.52
CA THR A 103 13.02 2.71 6.73
C THR A 103 11.88 3.55 7.27
N LEU A 104 10.67 3.43 6.71
CA LEU A 104 9.48 4.15 7.19
C LEU A 104 9.09 3.72 8.61
N GLN A 105 9.20 2.42 8.94
CA GLN A 105 8.96 1.96 10.31
C GLN A 105 9.94 2.57 11.31
N THR A 106 11.23 2.57 10.99
CA THR A 106 12.25 3.20 11.85
C THR A 106 12.01 4.70 11.98
N TYR A 107 11.72 5.35 10.86
CA TYR A 107 11.37 6.76 10.83
C TYR A 107 10.15 7.07 11.73
N LEU A 108 9.11 6.27 11.67
CA LEU A 108 7.91 6.43 12.52
C LEU A 108 8.24 6.32 14.01
N GLU A 109 9.10 5.38 14.41
CA GLU A 109 9.55 5.27 15.81
C GLU A 109 10.38 6.49 16.25
N ASP A 110 11.22 7.02 15.37
CA ASP A 110 11.96 8.26 15.64
C ASP A 110 11.00 9.46 15.79
N GLN A 111 9.94 9.53 14.98
CA GLN A 111 8.91 10.56 15.12
C GLN A 111 8.17 10.42 16.47
N LYS A 112 7.79 9.22 16.88
CA LYS A 112 7.17 8.97 18.19
C LYS A 112 8.06 9.48 19.32
N THR A 113 9.33 9.16 19.28
CA THR A 113 10.30 9.65 20.28
C THR A 113 10.37 11.18 20.32
N ARG A 114 10.40 11.80 19.15
CA ARG A 114 10.47 13.27 19.04
C ARG A 114 9.19 13.95 19.56
N TYR A 115 8.03 13.47 19.12
CA TYR A 115 6.75 14.09 19.46
C TYR A 115 6.31 13.82 20.89
N ALA A 116 6.75 12.71 21.51
CA ALA A 116 6.46 12.42 22.91
C ALA A 116 6.88 13.57 23.87
N ASP A 117 8.00 14.21 23.56
CA ASP A 117 8.52 15.34 24.34
C ASP A 117 8.04 16.69 23.80
N TYR A 118 7.99 16.83 22.47
CA TYR A 118 7.73 18.10 21.80
C TYR A 118 6.25 18.45 21.72
N ALA A 119 5.41 17.50 21.33
CA ALA A 119 3.98 17.67 21.16
C ALA A 119 3.22 16.38 21.49
N PRO A 120 3.07 16.03 22.78
CA PRO A 120 2.47 14.75 23.19
C PRO A 120 1.02 14.57 22.71
N GLY A 121 0.32 15.64 22.36
CA GLY A 121 -1.01 15.57 21.73
C GLY A 121 -1.04 14.93 20.34
N GLU A 122 0.10 14.82 19.67
CA GLU A 122 0.23 14.18 18.36
C GLU A 122 0.48 12.67 18.43
N MET A 123 0.77 12.14 19.63
CA MET A 123 1.12 10.73 19.80
C MET A 123 0.01 9.79 19.33
N ASP A 124 -1.24 10.14 19.54
CA ASP A 124 -2.38 9.31 19.11
C ASP A 124 -2.39 9.06 17.59
N LYS A 125 -2.03 10.06 16.78
CA LYS A 125 -1.88 9.92 15.31
C LYS A 125 -0.71 9.00 14.95
N LEU A 126 0.41 9.16 15.63
CA LEU A 126 1.62 8.35 15.40
C LEU A 126 1.43 6.89 15.81
N GLU A 127 0.69 6.62 16.88
CA GLU A 127 0.35 5.26 17.32
C GLU A 127 -0.61 4.57 16.36
N LYS A 128 -1.49 5.34 15.70
CA LYS A 128 -2.46 4.85 14.71
C LYS A 128 -1.96 4.94 13.26
N ALA A 129 -0.72 5.37 13.06
CA ALA A 129 -0.14 5.50 11.73
C ALA A 129 -0.29 4.21 10.92
N VAL A 130 -0.68 4.36 9.66
CA VAL A 130 -0.84 3.24 8.72
C VAL A 130 0.43 3.10 7.92
N VAL A 131 1.09 1.95 8.00
CA VAL A 131 2.28 1.61 7.20
C VAL A 131 2.04 0.28 6.53
N VAL A 132 2.02 0.26 5.20
CA VAL A 132 1.68 -0.93 4.39
C VAL A 132 2.66 -1.11 3.25
N GLN A 133 3.09 -2.36 3.03
CA GLN A 133 3.78 -2.78 1.82
C GLN A 133 2.88 -3.74 1.03
N ASN A 134 2.74 -3.50 -0.27
CA ASN A 134 2.06 -4.38 -1.20
C ASN A 134 2.90 -4.52 -2.47
N GLY A 135 3.63 -5.64 -2.59
CA GLY A 135 4.62 -5.84 -3.65
C GLY A 135 5.66 -4.73 -3.66
N LYS A 136 5.73 -3.99 -4.76
CA LYS A 136 6.65 -2.85 -4.93
C LYS A 136 6.14 -1.52 -4.36
N TYR A 137 4.93 -1.51 -3.82
CA TYR A 137 4.32 -0.29 -3.31
C TYR A 137 4.42 -0.22 -1.80
N VAL A 138 4.81 0.93 -1.29
CA VAL A 138 4.92 1.18 0.15
C VAL A 138 4.21 2.48 0.47
N PHE A 139 3.35 2.43 1.46
CA PHE A 139 2.53 3.56 1.87
C PHE A 139 2.65 3.80 3.37
N MET A 140 2.73 5.07 3.76
CA MET A 140 2.54 5.50 5.14
C MET A 140 1.58 6.68 5.17
N SER A 141 0.68 6.68 6.14
CA SER A 141 -0.22 7.81 6.41
C SER A 141 -0.29 8.05 7.91
N ILE A 142 -0.02 9.27 8.31
CA ILE A 142 -0.16 9.76 9.69
C ILE A 142 -1.22 10.84 9.69
N SER A 143 -2.38 10.56 10.27
CA SER A 143 -3.53 11.46 10.30
C SER A 143 -4.44 11.16 11.48
N ASP A 144 -5.44 12.01 11.72
CA ASP A 144 -6.52 11.74 12.68
C ASP A 144 -7.52 10.68 12.16
N ASP A 145 -7.52 10.40 10.84
CA ASP A 145 -8.42 9.44 10.19
C ASP A 145 -7.69 8.22 9.61
N ASP A 146 -7.18 7.38 10.50
CA ASP A 146 -6.50 6.14 10.12
C ASP A 146 -7.44 5.12 9.46
N ALA A 147 -8.74 5.18 9.76
CA ALA A 147 -9.74 4.32 9.14
C ALA A 147 -9.90 4.64 7.65
N LYS A 148 -9.98 5.94 7.30
CA LYS A 148 -10.02 6.39 5.91
C LYS A 148 -8.73 6.10 5.17
N ALA A 149 -7.59 6.29 5.82
CA ALA A 149 -6.29 5.94 5.26
C ALA A 149 -6.21 4.44 4.91
N LYS A 150 -6.66 3.56 5.78
CA LYS A 150 -6.74 2.10 5.52
C LYS A 150 -7.68 1.77 4.36
N GLU A 151 -8.82 2.46 4.24
CA GLU A 151 -9.74 2.27 3.13
C GLU A 151 -9.12 2.66 1.78
N ILE A 152 -8.38 3.76 1.73
CA ILE A 152 -7.74 4.28 0.51
C ILE A 152 -6.56 3.41 0.08
N ILE A 153 -5.76 2.97 1.02
CA ILE A 153 -4.55 2.17 0.77
C ILE A 153 -4.90 0.72 0.44
N GLY A 154 -5.94 0.17 1.03
CA GLY A 154 -6.46 -1.18 0.80
C GLY A 154 -5.87 -2.22 1.72
#